data_dfab3a6090e65e086e18f762e4e5136e
#
_entry.id   dfab3a6090e65e086e18f762e4e5136e
#
_cell.length_a   1.000
_cell.length_b   1.000
_cell.length_c   1.000
_cell.angle_alpha   90.00
_cell.angle_beta   90.00
_cell.angle_gamma   90.00
#
_symmetry.space_group_name_H-M   'P 1'
#
loop_
_entity.id
_entity.type
_entity.pdbx_description
1 polymer ?
#
loop_
_entity_poly.entity_id
_entity_poly.type
_entity_poly.pdbx_seq_one_letter_code
_entity_poly.pdbx_strand_id
1 'polypeptide(L)'
;DPSSAASDVYKRQSTNNQIQDLLEEINSVVENGNRVLVTTLTKKMSEALSDYLINAGVKTRYLHSDIDTLERIEILRDLRRGDFDVLVGINLLREGLDLPEVQLVAILDADKEGFLRSETSLIQTIGRAARNQDGYVIMYADKITDSMSNAIGETERRRNLQKNHNIKNNITPKTIQKEITDILEIVEKNRNKTGKSLNKSSMNITDASKGDLIKLSKTIEKEMKSAADFLEFELAARLRDELKELKKEIQELSE
;
A
#
# COMPACT_ATOMS: atom_id res chain seq x y z
N ASP A 1 -13.79 12.12 -8.71
CA ASP A 1 -12.69 11.59 -9.51
C ASP A 1 -13.25 10.56 -10.50
N PRO A 2 -13.24 10.86 -11.84
CA PRO A 2 -13.75 9.92 -12.85
C PRO A 2 -12.91 8.62 -12.94
N SER A 3 -11.78 8.58 -12.26
CA SER A 3 -10.87 7.43 -12.25
C SER A 3 -11.24 6.38 -11.22
N SER A 4 -12.23 6.60 -10.37
CA SER A 4 -12.65 5.56 -9.44
C SER A 4 -13.38 4.48 -10.24
N ALA A 5 -12.62 3.50 -10.66
CA ALA A 5 -13.13 2.27 -11.22
C ALA A 5 -14.11 1.67 -10.21
N ALA A 6 -15.25 1.24 -10.68
CA ALA A 6 -16.21 0.53 -9.84
C ALA A 6 -15.67 -0.88 -9.60
N SER A 7 -14.71 -1.00 -8.72
CA SER A 7 -14.20 -2.30 -8.27
C SER A 7 -15.33 -3.10 -7.68
N ASP A 8 -15.47 -4.29 -8.18
CA ASP A 8 -16.73 -4.91 -8.13
C ASP A 8 -16.95 -5.82 -6.97
N VAL A 9 -16.19 -6.27 -6.16
CA VAL A 9 -16.65 -7.39 -5.34
C VAL A 9 -15.80 -7.54 -4.09
N TYR A 10 -16.45 -7.43 -2.97
CA TYR A 10 -15.96 -8.18 -1.84
C TYR A 10 -16.55 -9.59 -1.93
N LYS A 11 -15.71 -10.61 -1.77
CA LYS A 11 -16.12 -11.99 -1.54
C LYS A 11 -15.84 -12.29 -0.07
N ARG A 12 -16.82 -12.88 0.63
CA ARG A 12 -16.56 -13.48 1.92
C ARG A 12 -16.25 -14.96 1.70
N GLN A 13 -15.11 -15.41 2.21
CA GLN A 13 -14.70 -16.81 2.20
C GLN A 13 -14.54 -17.33 3.63
N SER A 14 -14.75 -18.62 3.84
CA SER A 14 -14.50 -19.27 5.14
C SER A 14 -13.00 -19.21 5.49
N THR A 15 -12.67 -19.14 6.77
CA THR A 15 -11.29 -19.28 7.24
C THR A 15 -10.76 -20.71 7.07
N ASN A 16 -11.64 -21.68 6.93
CA ASN A 16 -11.26 -23.06 6.61
C ASN A 16 -10.69 -23.12 5.19
N ASN A 17 -9.44 -23.59 5.06
CA ASN A 17 -8.67 -23.62 3.81
C ASN A 17 -8.36 -22.23 3.20
N GLN A 18 -8.43 -21.15 3.99
CA GLN A 18 -8.21 -19.79 3.49
C GLN A 18 -6.88 -19.62 2.73
N ILE A 19 -5.83 -20.33 3.13
CA ILE A 19 -4.50 -20.21 2.51
C ILE A 19 -4.47 -20.87 1.13
N GLN A 20 -5.15 -22.00 0.96
CA GLN A 20 -5.24 -22.68 -0.34
C GLN A 20 -6.09 -21.86 -1.32
N ASP A 21 -7.24 -21.38 -0.89
CA ASP A 21 -8.11 -20.50 -1.69
C ASP A 21 -7.40 -19.20 -2.06
N LEU A 22 -6.68 -18.60 -1.10
CA LEU A 22 -5.85 -17.42 -1.35
C LEU A 22 -4.78 -17.68 -2.43
N LEU A 23 -4.10 -18.83 -2.39
CA LEU A 23 -3.09 -19.18 -3.38
C LEU A 23 -3.69 -19.30 -4.79
N GLU A 24 -4.87 -19.90 -4.92
CA GLU A 24 -5.59 -20.01 -6.20
C GLU A 24 -5.98 -18.63 -6.76
N GLU A 25 -6.53 -17.77 -5.91
CA GLU A 25 -6.88 -16.40 -6.29
C GLU A 25 -5.63 -15.56 -6.66
N ILE A 26 -4.53 -15.70 -5.92
CA ILE A 26 -3.25 -15.06 -6.24
C ILE A 26 -2.77 -15.49 -7.63
N ASN A 27 -2.72 -16.79 -7.91
CA ASN A 27 -2.26 -17.31 -9.20
C ASN A 27 -3.09 -16.74 -10.35
N SER A 28 -4.41 -16.72 -10.21
CA SER A 28 -5.32 -16.15 -11.21
C SER A 28 -5.04 -14.67 -11.50
N VAL A 29 -4.74 -13.88 -10.47
CA VAL A 29 -4.43 -12.45 -10.61
C VAL A 29 -3.06 -12.23 -11.24
N VAL A 30 -2.06 -12.99 -10.80
CA VAL A 30 -0.68 -12.88 -11.26
C VAL A 30 -0.54 -13.31 -12.72
N GLU A 31 -1.25 -14.34 -13.17
CA GLU A 31 -1.32 -14.75 -14.58
C GLU A 31 -1.81 -13.64 -15.50
N ASN A 32 -2.68 -12.75 -15.00
CA ASN A 32 -3.16 -11.58 -15.72
C ASN A 32 -2.22 -10.35 -15.60
N GLY A 33 -1.05 -10.50 -15.00
CA GLY A 33 -0.05 -9.44 -14.86
C GLY A 33 -0.37 -8.41 -13.77
N ASN A 34 -1.37 -8.67 -12.93
CA ASN A 34 -1.77 -7.78 -11.84
C ASN A 34 -1.08 -8.13 -10.51
N ARG A 35 -1.28 -7.29 -9.48
CA ARG A 35 -0.63 -7.40 -8.18
C ARG A 35 -1.65 -7.66 -7.08
N VAL A 36 -1.15 -8.23 -5.97
CA VAL A 36 -1.97 -8.63 -4.81
C VAL A 36 -1.43 -8.01 -3.54
N LEU A 37 -2.32 -7.49 -2.71
CA LEU A 37 -2.04 -7.11 -1.32
C LEU A 37 -2.71 -8.10 -0.38
N VAL A 38 -1.99 -8.58 0.62
CA VAL A 38 -2.53 -9.47 1.66
C VAL A 38 -2.31 -8.86 3.03
N THR A 39 -3.39 -8.65 3.79
CA THR A 39 -3.31 -8.13 5.15
C THR A 39 -3.52 -9.24 6.17
N THR A 40 -2.63 -9.30 7.15
CA THR A 40 -2.67 -10.24 8.28
C THR A 40 -2.86 -9.49 9.60
N LEU A 41 -2.99 -10.20 10.71
CA LEU A 41 -3.14 -9.61 12.05
C LEU A 41 -1.83 -9.50 12.81
N THR A 42 -0.84 -10.34 12.51
CA THR A 42 0.40 -10.41 13.27
C THR A 42 1.62 -10.51 12.37
N LYS A 43 2.75 -10.05 12.87
CA LYS A 43 4.07 -10.17 12.23
C LYS A 43 4.39 -11.63 11.89
N LYS A 44 4.24 -12.51 12.86
CA LYS A 44 4.49 -13.95 12.71
C LYS A 44 3.62 -14.58 11.60
N MET A 45 2.36 -14.17 11.50
CA MET A 45 1.46 -14.65 10.44
C MET A 45 1.89 -14.14 9.07
N SER A 46 2.31 -12.87 8.96
CA SER A 46 2.82 -12.31 7.71
C SER A 46 4.09 -13.03 7.24
N GLU A 47 5.02 -13.29 8.15
CA GLU A 47 6.26 -14.01 7.86
C GLU A 47 5.98 -15.44 7.38
N ALA A 48 5.19 -16.19 8.15
CA ALA A 48 4.83 -17.57 7.80
C ALA A 48 4.07 -17.67 6.46
N LEU A 49 3.17 -16.73 6.20
CA LEU A 49 2.44 -16.68 4.92
C LEU A 49 3.39 -16.35 3.76
N SER A 50 4.29 -15.39 3.94
CA SER A 50 5.25 -15.02 2.90
C SER A 50 6.17 -16.20 2.55
N ASP A 51 6.68 -16.90 3.56
CA ASP A 51 7.50 -18.10 3.36
C ASP A 51 6.71 -19.21 2.63
N TYR A 52 5.46 -19.41 3.01
CA TYR A 52 4.60 -20.39 2.33
C TYR A 52 4.40 -20.02 0.85
N LEU A 53 4.07 -18.77 0.54
CA LEU A 53 3.84 -18.32 -0.83
C LEU A 53 5.12 -18.40 -1.67
N ILE A 54 6.28 -18.05 -1.12
CA ILE A 54 7.57 -18.17 -1.79
C ILE A 54 7.88 -19.65 -2.10
N ASN A 55 7.65 -20.55 -1.15
CA ASN A 55 7.82 -21.99 -1.36
C ASN A 55 6.84 -22.58 -2.39
N ALA A 56 5.67 -21.96 -2.54
CA ALA A 56 4.70 -22.29 -3.59
C ALA A 56 5.05 -21.66 -4.96
N GLY A 57 6.19 -20.95 -5.08
CA GLY A 57 6.67 -20.37 -6.34
C GLY A 57 6.14 -18.96 -6.63
N VAL A 58 5.41 -18.33 -5.71
CA VAL A 58 4.88 -16.97 -5.88
C VAL A 58 5.92 -15.95 -5.45
N LYS A 59 6.21 -14.97 -6.30
CA LYS A 59 7.11 -13.87 -5.98
C LYS A 59 6.48 -12.95 -4.95
N THR A 60 6.85 -13.14 -3.70
CA THR A 60 6.24 -12.47 -2.54
C THR A 60 7.27 -11.68 -1.77
N ARG A 61 6.88 -10.51 -1.26
CA ARG A 61 7.60 -9.76 -0.23
C ARG A 61 6.73 -9.50 0.97
N TYR A 62 7.39 -9.40 2.13
CA TYR A 62 6.78 -9.02 3.39
C TYR A 62 7.16 -7.57 3.74
N LEU A 63 6.15 -6.76 4.08
CA LEU A 63 6.35 -5.40 4.55
C LEU A 63 6.36 -5.39 6.08
N HIS A 64 7.56 -5.26 6.65
CA HIS A 64 7.75 -5.12 8.10
C HIS A 64 7.21 -3.78 8.62
N SER A 65 6.79 -3.76 9.89
CA SER A 65 6.51 -2.51 10.61
C SER A 65 7.76 -1.64 10.82
N ASP A 66 8.93 -2.28 10.81
CA ASP A 66 10.22 -1.69 11.18
C ASP A 66 11.05 -1.22 9.97
N ILE A 67 10.50 -1.31 8.78
CA ILE A 67 11.13 -0.87 7.53
C ILE A 67 11.14 0.67 7.49
N ASP A 68 12.28 1.24 7.12
CA ASP A 68 12.39 2.68 6.94
C ASP A 68 11.57 3.20 5.74
N THR A 69 11.40 4.50 5.67
CA THR A 69 10.55 5.13 4.65
C THR A 69 11.10 4.94 3.24
N LEU A 70 12.43 4.93 3.06
CA LEU A 70 13.07 4.76 1.75
C LEU A 70 12.93 3.33 1.25
N GLU A 71 13.24 2.34 2.10
CA GLU A 71 13.07 0.93 1.78
C GLU A 71 11.62 0.59 1.45
N ARG A 72 10.66 1.20 2.16
CA ARG A 72 9.24 1.06 1.86
C ARG A 72 8.88 1.58 0.47
N ILE A 73 9.40 2.74 0.08
CA ILE A 73 9.19 3.32 -1.25
C ILE A 73 9.75 2.39 -2.32
N GLU A 74 10.93 1.81 -2.09
CA GLU A 74 11.54 0.83 -3.01
C GLU A 74 10.68 -0.42 -3.16
N ILE A 75 10.22 -1.00 -2.05
CA ILE A 75 9.33 -2.18 -2.07
C ILE A 75 8.07 -1.89 -2.89
N LEU A 76 7.44 -0.73 -2.70
CA LEU A 76 6.23 -0.38 -3.43
C LEU A 76 6.49 -0.13 -4.91
N ARG A 77 7.61 0.49 -5.25
CA ARG A 77 8.06 0.65 -6.63
C ARG A 77 8.29 -0.71 -7.30
N ASP A 78 8.98 -1.62 -6.63
CA ASP A 78 9.29 -2.97 -7.13
C ASP A 78 8.01 -3.79 -7.33
N LEU A 79 7.02 -3.66 -6.43
CA LEU A 79 5.68 -4.24 -6.61
C LEU A 79 5.02 -3.70 -7.89
N ARG A 80 5.04 -2.40 -8.12
CA ARG A 80 4.46 -1.77 -9.30
C ARG A 80 5.18 -2.20 -10.59
N ARG A 81 6.50 -2.35 -10.55
CA ARG A 81 7.32 -2.83 -11.68
C ARG A 81 7.09 -4.31 -12.00
N GLY A 82 6.64 -5.09 -11.02
CA GLY A 82 6.46 -6.53 -11.14
C GLY A 82 7.71 -7.35 -10.84
N ASP A 83 8.64 -6.78 -10.10
CA ASP A 83 9.79 -7.52 -9.59
C ASP A 83 9.32 -8.61 -8.62
N PHE A 84 8.19 -8.38 -7.97
CA PHE A 84 7.39 -9.37 -7.25
C PHE A 84 5.89 -9.07 -7.39
N ASP A 85 5.03 -10.05 -7.06
CA ASP A 85 3.61 -10.01 -7.41
C ASP A 85 2.71 -9.82 -6.18
N VAL A 86 3.17 -10.25 -5.00
CA VAL A 86 2.39 -10.25 -3.76
C VAL A 86 3.11 -9.49 -2.66
N LEU A 87 2.42 -8.54 -2.05
CA LEU A 87 2.89 -7.85 -0.85
C LEU A 87 2.05 -8.27 0.34
N VAL A 88 2.69 -8.87 1.35
CA VAL A 88 2.08 -9.28 2.61
C VAL A 88 2.46 -8.29 3.71
N GLY A 89 1.53 -7.92 4.58
CA GLY A 89 1.83 -7.05 5.72
C GLY A 89 0.68 -6.92 6.71
N ILE A 90 0.97 -6.39 7.88
CA ILE A 90 -0.02 -6.19 8.93
C ILE A 90 -0.87 -4.95 8.64
N ASN A 91 -0.21 -3.84 8.41
CA ASN A 91 -0.85 -2.55 8.17
C ASN A 91 -0.38 -1.97 6.83
N LEU A 92 -1.06 -2.38 5.77
CA LEU A 92 -0.84 -1.84 4.42
C LEU A 92 -1.67 -0.56 4.18
N LEU A 93 -2.24 0.04 5.26
CA LEU A 93 -3.22 1.13 5.19
C LEU A 93 -2.60 2.52 5.12
N ARG A 94 -1.27 2.64 5.25
CA ARG A 94 -0.62 3.94 5.32
C ARG A 94 -0.96 4.79 4.10
N GLU A 95 -1.23 6.05 4.34
CA GLU A 95 -1.52 7.03 3.30
C GLU A 95 -0.39 7.08 2.25
N GLY A 96 -0.77 7.31 1.00
CA GLY A 96 0.18 7.40 -0.11
C GLY A 96 0.34 6.13 -0.94
N LEU A 97 -0.28 5.01 -0.58
CA LEU A 97 -0.32 3.81 -1.41
C LEU A 97 -1.35 3.99 -2.54
N ASP A 98 -0.91 4.50 -3.66
CA ASP A 98 -1.69 4.57 -4.89
C ASP A 98 -1.11 3.55 -5.88
N LEU A 99 -1.69 2.35 -5.85
CA LEU A 99 -1.22 1.16 -6.57
C LEU A 99 -2.28 0.70 -7.57
N PRO A 100 -2.39 1.33 -8.73
CA PRO A 100 -3.40 0.96 -9.74
C PRO A 100 -3.20 -0.45 -10.31
N GLU A 101 -2.02 -1.03 -10.14
CA GLU A 101 -1.69 -2.39 -10.57
C GLU A 101 -2.27 -3.46 -9.63
N VAL A 102 -2.71 -3.07 -8.43
CA VAL A 102 -3.32 -4.00 -7.46
C VAL A 102 -4.75 -4.32 -7.87
N GLN A 103 -5.00 -5.58 -8.22
CA GLN A 103 -6.32 -6.10 -8.55
C GLN A 103 -6.98 -6.78 -7.35
N LEU A 104 -6.22 -7.53 -6.56
CA LEU A 104 -6.76 -8.23 -5.39
C LEU A 104 -6.22 -7.64 -4.08
N VAL A 105 -7.13 -7.40 -3.16
CA VAL A 105 -6.80 -7.16 -1.75
C VAL A 105 -7.42 -8.27 -0.91
N ALA A 106 -6.59 -9.08 -0.28
CA ALA A 106 -7.02 -10.15 0.61
C ALA A 106 -6.87 -9.75 2.08
N ILE A 107 -7.92 -9.94 2.86
CA ILE A 107 -7.97 -9.64 4.28
C ILE A 107 -8.17 -10.95 5.05
N LEU A 108 -7.11 -11.45 5.67
CA LEU A 108 -7.18 -12.67 6.48
C LEU A 108 -7.76 -12.36 7.86
N ASP A 109 -8.49 -13.32 8.42
CA ASP A 109 -9.14 -13.19 9.72
C ASP A 109 -9.92 -11.86 9.88
N ALA A 110 -10.74 -11.54 8.89
CA ALA A 110 -11.48 -10.27 8.85
C ALA A 110 -12.51 -10.14 9.97
N ASP A 111 -12.95 -11.26 10.55
CA ASP A 111 -13.89 -11.33 11.68
C ASP A 111 -13.24 -11.25 13.08
N LYS A 112 -11.92 -11.15 13.15
CA LYS A 112 -11.20 -10.93 14.41
C LYS A 112 -11.26 -9.45 14.75
N GLU A 113 -12.26 -9.05 15.50
CA GLU A 113 -12.47 -7.65 15.89
C GLU A 113 -11.25 -7.08 16.60
N GLY A 114 -10.95 -5.83 16.29
CA GLY A 114 -9.82 -5.09 16.83
C GLY A 114 -9.48 -3.91 15.94
N PHE A 115 -8.47 -3.15 16.34
CA PHE A 115 -8.06 -1.92 15.65
C PHE A 115 -7.80 -2.13 14.14
N LEU A 116 -7.12 -3.23 13.77
CA LEU A 116 -6.80 -3.54 12.36
C LEU A 116 -8.00 -4.05 11.54
N ARG A 117 -9.11 -4.33 12.19
CA ARG A 117 -10.37 -4.82 11.58
C ARG A 117 -11.56 -3.95 11.97
N SER A 118 -11.30 -2.72 12.43
CA SER A 118 -12.34 -1.70 12.62
C SER A 118 -12.97 -1.31 11.29
N GLU A 119 -14.17 -0.77 11.32
CA GLU A 119 -14.89 -0.26 10.14
C GLU A 119 -14.00 0.64 9.28
N THR A 120 -13.38 1.65 9.89
CA THR A 120 -12.49 2.59 9.20
C THR A 120 -11.30 1.89 8.54
N SER A 121 -10.67 0.95 9.26
CA SER A 121 -9.55 0.16 8.76
C SER A 121 -9.94 -0.68 7.54
N LEU A 122 -11.09 -1.35 7.62
CA LEU A 122 -11.64 -2.15 6.53
C LEU A 122 -11.97 -1.29 5.30
N ILE A 123 -12.65 -0.15 5.48
CA ILE A 123 -12.96 0.80 4.38
C ILE A 123 -11.68 1.25 3.68
N GLN A 124 -10.65 1.60 4.43
CA GLN A 124 -9.37 2.03 3.85
C GLN A 124 -8.69 0.91 3.06
N THR A 125 -8.71 -0.32 3.60
CA THR A 125 -8.13 -1.50 2.94
C THR A 125 -8.88 -1.83 1.66
N ILE A 126 -10.20 -1.88 1.69
CA ILE A 126 -11.07 -2.11 0.53
C ILE A 126 -10.80 -1.05 -0.55
N GLY A 127 -10.64 0.20 -0.16
CA GLY A 127 -10.35 1.30 -1.08
C GLY A 127 -9.04 1.17 -1.86
N ARG A 128 -8.14 0.28 -1.49
CA ARG A 128 -6.90 0.02 -2.25
C ARG A 128 -7.16 -0.70 -3.58
N ALA A 129 -8.13 -1.60 -3.62
CA ALA A 129 -8.53 -2.27 -4.86
C ALA A 129 -9.31 -1.34 -5.81
N ALA A 130 -9.88 -0.24 -5.32
CA ALA A 130 -10.74 0.65 -6.10
C ALA A 130 -10.02 1.45 -7.20
N ARG A 131 -8.70 1.38 -7.29
CA ARG A 131 -7.89 2.03 -8.34
C ARG A 131 -7.77 1.20 -9.61
N ASN A 132 -8.01 -0.09 -9.51
CA ASN A 132 -8.05 -1.01 -10.63
C ASN A 132 -9.50 -1.22 -11.07
N GLN A 133 -9.75 -1.21 -12.38
CA GLN A 133 -11.09 -1.38 -12.94
C GLN A 133 -11.68 -2.75 -12.59
N ASP A 134 -10.83 -3.78 -12.58
CA ASP A 134 -11.19 -5.16 -12.26
C ASP A 134 -10.82 -5.55 -10.82
N GLY A 135 -10.57 -4.51 -9.99
CA GLY A 135 -10.16 -4.69 -8.61
C GLY A 135 -11.26 -5.30 -7.74
N TYR A 136 -10.88 -6.21 -6.84
CA TYR A 136 -11.81 -6.83 -5.90
C TYR A 136 -11.13 -7.14 -4.55
N VAL A 137 -11.95 -7.41 -3.55
CA VAL A 137 -11.51 -7.68 -2.19
C VAL A 137 -12.06 -9.03 -1.72
N ILE A 138 -11.22 -9.83 -1.10
CA ILE A 138 -11.65 -11.06 -0.42
C ILE A 138 -11.45 -10.87 1.09
N MET A 139 -12.49 -11.10 1.85
CA MET A 139 -12.45 -11.15 3.31
C MET A 139 -12.64 -12.58 3.78
N TYR A 140 -11.58 -13.15 4.36
CA TYR A 140 -11.64 -14.47 4.99
C TYR A 140 -12.20 -14.32 6.40
N ALA A 141 -13.41 -14.82 6.61
CA ALA A 141 -14.16 -14.66 7.85
C ALA A 141 -15.22 -15.75 7.98
N ASP A 142 -15.33 -16.36 9.16
CA ASP A 142 -16.37 -17.35 9.42
C ASP A 142 -17.72 -16.69 9.75
N LYS A 143 -17.69 -15.48 10.33
CA LYS A 143 -18.87 -14.68 10.64
C LYS A 143 -18.72 -13.25 10.11
N ILE A 144 -19.84 -12.59 9.85
CA ILE A 144 -19.86 -11.17 9.54
C ILE A 144 -19.96 -10.41 10.87
N THR A 145 -18.99 -9.53 11.14
CA THR A 145 -19.02 -8.63 12.29
C THR A 145 -19.73 -7.31 11.93
N ASP A 146 -20.07 -6.51 12.94
CA ASP A 146 -20.66 -5.19 12.72
C ASP A 146 -19.71 -4.28 11.92
N SER A 147 -18.42 -4.31 12.24
CA SER A 147 -17.38 -3.57 11.51
C SER A 147 -17.32 -3.97 10.03
N MET A 148 -17.40 -5.26 9.73
CA MET A 148 -17.46 -5.75 8.34
C MET A 148 -18.74 -5.30 7.65
N SER A 149 -19.90 -5.46 8.29
CA SER A 149 -21.20 -5.07 7.74
C SER A 149 -21.25 -3.58 7.40
N ASN A 150 -20.77 -2.73 8.30
CA ASN A 150 -20.73 -1.29 8.10
C ASN A 150 -19.75 -0.90 6.98
N ALA A 151 -18.55 -1.50 6.96
CA ALA A 151 -17.55 -1.24 5.93
C ALA A 151 -18.04 -1.63 4.53
N ILE A 152 -18.68 -2.79 4.41
CA ILE A 152 -19.30 -3.28 3.18
C ILE A 152 -20.40 -2.31 2.72
N GLY A 153 -21.34 -2.00 3.60
CA GLY A 153 -22.47 -1.11 3.29
C GLY A 153 -22.03 0.27 2.85
N GLU A 154 -21.04 0.88 3.53
CA GLU A 154 -20.48 2.17 3.14
C GLU A 154 -19.75 2.12 1.79
N THR A 155 -19.01 1.04 1.53
CA THR A 155 -18.31 0.86 0.26
C THR A 155 -19.31 0.70 -0.89
N GLU A 156 -20.35 -0.11 -0.71
CA GLU A 156 -21.43 -0.27 -1.69
C GLU A 156 -22.18 1.04 -1.94
N ARG A 157 -22.45 1.81 -0.89
CA ARG A 157 -23.09 3.12 -1.01
C ARG A 157 -22.25 4.07 -1.87
N ARG A 158 -20.96 4.20 -1.58
CA ARG A 158 -20.02 5.03 -2.36
C ARG A 158 -19.96 4.60 -3.82
N ARG A 159 -19.88 3.29 -4.05
CA ARG A 159 -19.86 2.72 -5.39
C ARG A 159 -21.12 3.02 -6.19
N ASN A 160 -22.29 2.85 -5.59
CA ASN A 160 -23.56 3.13 -6.25
C ASN A 160 -23.67 4.62 -6.61
N LEU A 161 -23.20 5.52 -5.75
CA LEU A 161 -23.15 6.95 -6.06
C LEU A 161 -22.22 7.23 -7.25
N GLN A 162 -21.01 6.62 -7.26
CA GLN A 162 -20.07 6.78 -8.36
C GLN A 162 -20.60 6.21 -9.67
N LYS A 163 -21.20 5.02 -9.64
CA LYS A 163 -21.81 4.37 -10.80
C LYS A 163 -22.92 5.25 -11.40
N ASN A 164 -23.80 5.78 -10.56
CA ASN A 164 -24.87 6.65 -11.00
C ASN A 164 -24.33 7.95 -11.59
N HIS A 165 -23.29 8.54 -10.97
CA HIS A 165 -22.61 9.72 -11.51
C HIS A 165 -22.00 9.43 -12.88
N ASN A 166 -21.30 8.31 -13.03
CA ASN A 166 -20.67 7.90 -14.28
C ASN A 166 -21.72 7.71 -15.40
N ILE A 167 -22.81 7.02 -15.11
CA ILE A 167 -23.92 6.84 -16.07
C ILE A 167 -24.51 8.18 -16.48
N LYS A 168 -24.81 9.05 -15.51
CA LYS A 168 -25.41 10.37 -15.77
C LYS A 168 -24.52 11.26 -16.65
N ASN A 169 -23.20 11.14 -16.53
CA ASN A 169 -22.23 11.97 -17.24
C ASN A 169 -21.57 11.24 -18.43
N ASN A 170 -22.05 10.05 -18.80
CA ASN A 170 -21.46 9.22 -19.87
C ASN A 170 -19.95 8.95 -19.67
N ILE A 171 -19.52 8.76 -18.43
CA ILE A 171 -18.14 8.47 -18.06
C ILE A 171 -17.94 6.96 -18.08
N THR A 172 -16.99 6.47 -18.87
CA THR A 172 -16.53 5.08 -18.83
C THR A 172 -15.36 4.97 -17.86
N PRO A 173 -15.48 4.21 -16.78
CA PRO A 173 -14.37 3.98 -15.86
C PRO A 173 -13.16 3.38 -16.58
N LYS A 174 -11.96 3.80 -16.16
CA LYS A 174 -10.69 3.27 -16.69
C LYS A 174 -9.73 3.08 -15.53
N THR A 175 -8.92 2.04 -15.60
CA THR A 175 -7.79 1.86 -14.67
C THR A 175 -6.84 3.05 -14.80
N ILE A 176 -6.45 3.62 -13.67
CA ILE A 176 -5.48 4.73 -13.62
C ILE A 176 -4.14 4.20 -14.13
N GLN A 177 -3.59 4.84 -15.15
CA GLN A 177 -2.20 4.62 -15.55
C GLN A 177 -1.35 5.72 -14.92
N LYS A 178 -0.47 5.34 -14.02
CA LYS A 178 0.43 6.27 -13.35
C LYS A 178 1.86 5.86 -13.64
N GLU A 179 2.66 6.80 -14.13
CA GLU A 179 4.08 6.55 -14.33
C GLU A 179 4.73 6.09 -13.02
N ILE A 180 5.56 5.06 -13.12
CA ILE A 180 6.38 4.62 -11.99
C ILE A 180 7.54 5.58 -11.90
N THR A 181 7.37 6.63 -11.11
CA THR A 181 8.42 7.63 -10.91
C THR A 181 9.44 7.06 -9.96
N ASP A 182 10.65 6.86 -10.44
CA ASP A 182 11.78 6.48 -9.61
C ASP A 182 12.31 7.75 -8.92
N ILE A 183 12.13 7.83 -7.60
CA ILE A 183 12.70 8.92 -6.82
C ILE A 183 14.22 8.91 -6.97
N LEU A 184 14.83 7.71 -7.09
CA LEU A 184 16.25 7.57 -7.38
C LEU A 184 16.63 8.10 -8.76
N GLU A 185 15.78 7.89 -9.81
CA GLU A 185 16.01 8.48 -11.13
C GLU A 185 15.86 10.00 -11.12
N ILE A 186 14.96 10.56 -10.33
CA ILE A 186 14.85 12.02 -10.17
C ILE A 186 16.11 12.57 -9.51
N VAL A 187 16.61 11.89 -8.48
CA VAL A 187 17.88 12.24 -7.82
C VAL A 187 19.05 12.06 -8.79
N GLU A 188 19.13 10.98 -9.56
CA GLU A 188 20.18 10.74 -10.55
C GLU A 188 20.12 11.72 -11.75
N LYS A 189 18.94 12.04 -12.26
CA LYS A 189 18.77 13.05 -13.33
C LYS A 189 19.18 14.44 -12.87
N ASN A 190 18.95 14.77 -11.61
CA ASN A 190 19.42 16.02 -11.03
C ASN A 190 20.95 16.01 -10.79
N ARG A 191 21.54 14.85 -10.43
CA ARG A 191 23.00 14.63 -10.33
C ARG A 191 23.71 14.81 -11.66
N ASN A 192 23.18 14.23 -12.74
CA ASN A 192 23.76 14.33 -14.07
C ASN A 192 23.75 15.76 -14.65
N LYS A 193 22.86 16.63 -14.14
CA LYS A 193 22.86 18.06 -14.47
C LYS A 193 23.95 18.86 -13.73
N THR A 194 24.50 18.31 -12.65
CA THR A 194 25.55 18.96 -11.83
C THR A 194 26.95 18.34 -11.97
N GLY A 195 27.15 17.35 -12.84
CA GLY A 195 28.47 16.92 -13.33
C GLY A 195 29.36 16.19 -12.32
N LYS A 196 28.82 15.50 -11.31
CA LYS A 196 29.65 14.69 -10.38
C LYS A 196 29.23 13.22 -10.36
N SER A 197 30.13 12.38 -10.84
CA SER A 197 30.05 10.91 -10.73
C SER A 197 30.47 10.45 -9.34
N LEU A 198 29.66 9.65 -8.66
CA LEU A 198 30.03 8.98 -7.41
C LEU A 198 29.63 7.51 -7.38
N ASN A 199 30.48 6.69 -6.78
CA ASN A 199 30.45 5.24 -6.70
C ASN A 199 29.31 4.67 -5.84
N LYS A 200 28.86 3.49 -6.23
CA LYS A 200 27.70 2.71 -5.79
C LYS A 200 27.69 2.16 -4.36
N SER A 201 28.27 2.76 -3.36
CA SER A 201 28.33 2.10 -2.05
C SER A 201 28.20 2.97 -0.80
N SER A 202 27.48 4.06 -0.89
CA SER A 202 26.90 4.73 0.32
C SER A 202 26.03 5.90 -0.14
N MET A 203 24.73 5.76 -0.06
CA MET A 203 23.82 6.89 -0.20
C MET A 203 23.89 7.72 1.07
N ASN A 204 24.70 8.74 1.06
CA ASN A 204 24.58 9.83 2.02
C ASN A 204 23.50 10.81 1.50
N ILE A 205 22.57 11.17 2.35
CA ILE A 205 21.46 12.13 2.15
C ILE A 205 21.96 13.52 1.66
N THR A 206 23.25 13.75 1.74
CA THR A 206 23.94 15.01 1.41
C THR A 206 23.83 15.49 -0.05
N ASP A 207 23.27 14.69 -0.97
CA ASP A 207 23.23 15.04 -2.40
C ASP A 207 21.81 15.27 -2.97
N ALA A 208 20.76 15.17 -2.15
CA ALA A 208 19.38 15.49 -2.56
C ALA A 208 19.20 17.02 -2.70
N SER A 209 18.42 17.47 -3.71
CA SER A 209 18.12 18.89 -3.80
C SER A 209 17.30 19.34 -2.59
N LYS A 210 17.55 20.55 -2.07
CA LYS A 210 16.79 21.14 -0.97
C LYS A 210 15.27 21.04 -1.17
N GLY A 211 14.79 21.15 -2.40
CA GLY A 211 13.37 21.02 -2.74
C GLY A 211 12.81 19.61 -2.52
N ASP A 212 13.61 18.58 -2.78
CA ASP A 212 13.21 17.19 -2.61
C ASP A 212 13.23 16.77 -1.15
N LEU A 213 14.23 17.26 -0.38
CA LEU A 213 14.28 17.10 1.08
C LEU A 213 13.08 17.79 1.77
N ILE A 214 12.64 18.95 1.29
CA ILE A 214 11.44 19.63 1.79
C ILE A 214 10.16 18.81 1.48
N LYS A 215 10.06 18.20 0.31
CA LYS A 215 8.93 17.33 -0.03
C LYS A 215 8.92 16.06 0.84
N LEU A 216 10.08 15.45 1.02
CA LEU A 216 10.25 14.29 1.88
C LEU A 216 9.88 14.60 3.33
N SER A 217 10.33 15.74 3.86
CA SER A 217 9.99 16.17 5.23
C SER A 217 8.49 16.33 5.45
N LYS A 218 7.75 16.85 4.46
CA LYS A 218 6.28 16.95 4.52
C LYS A 218 5.60 15.59 4.50
N THR A 219 6.14 14.65 3.75
CA THR A 219 5.61 13.27 3.68
C THR A 219 5.80 12.56 5.02
N ILE A 220 7.03 12.62 5.58
CA ILE A 220 7.34 12.02 6.89
C ILE A 220 6.49 12.68 8.01
N GLU A 221 6.30 14.00 7.96
CA GLU A 221 5.45 14.71 8.94
C GLU A 221 3.99 14.23 8.88
N LYS A 222 3.47 13.99 7.68
CA LYS A 222 2.12 13.47 7.49
C LYS A 222 1.99 12.03 8.00
N GLU A 223 2.97 11.18 7.70
CA GLU A 223 3.01 9.80 8.20
C GLU A 223 3.15 9.73 9.72
N MET A 224 3.96 10.60 10.31
CA MET A 224 4.11 10.71 11.76
C MET A 224 2.77 11.05 12.44
N LYS A 225 2.04 12.02 11.90
CA LYS A 225 0.72 12.38 12.42
C LYS A 225 -0.27 11.24 12.28
N SER A 226 -0.29 10.59 11.12
CA SER A 226 -1.13 9.41 10.90
C SER A 226 -0.80 8.29 11.87
N ALA A 227 0.48 7.97 12.10
CA ALA A 227 0.90 6.96 13.07
C ALA A 227 0.46 7.33 14.50
N ALA A 228 0.53 8.61 14.87
CA ALA A 228 0.06 9.08 16.18
C ALA A 228 -1.48 8.95 16.31
N ASP A 229 -2.24 9.30 15.28
CA ASP A 229 -3.69 9.15 15.24
C ASP A 229 -4.12 7.67 15.34
N PHE A 230 -3.29 6.77 14.82
CA PHE A 230 -3.47 5.33 14.91
C PHE A 230 -2.87 4.69 16.18
N LEU A 231 -2.45 5.50 17.16
CA LEU A 231 -1.85 5.05 18.43
C LEU A 231 -0.56 4.20 18.26
N GLU A 232 0.08 4.27 17.11
CA GLU A 232 1.37 3.62 16.81
C GLU A 232 2.52 4.49 17.33
N PHE A 233 2.59 4.68 18.66
CA PHE A 233 3.47 5.66 19.29
C PHE A 233 4.97 5.41 19.05
N GLU A 234 5.40 4.14 18.97
CA GLU A 234 6.80 3.80 18.67
C GLU A 234 7.19 4.22 17.25
N LEU A 235 6.28 4.02 16.30
CA LEU A 235 6.50 4.44 14.92
C LEU A 235 6.44 5.96 14.79
N ALA A 236 5.46 6.62 15.43
CA ALA A 236 5.37 8.07 15.45
C ALA A 236 6.63 8.70 16.07
N ALA A 237 7.20 8.07 17.11
CA ALA A 237 8.45 8.52 17.72
C ALA A 237 9.64 8.40 16.75
N ARG A 238 9.78 7.28 16.04
CA ARG A 238 10.83 7.10 15.02
C ARG A 238 10.72 8.12 13.88
N LEU A 239 9.52 8.25 13.31
CA LEU A 239 9.28 9.24 12.24
C LEU A 239 9.52 10.67 12.69
N ARG A 240 9.27 11.00 13.97
CA ARG A 240 9.61 12.29 14.57
C ARG A 240 11.11 12.50 14.59
N ASP A 241 11.87 11.48 14.98
CA ASP A 241 13.33 11.58 15.10
C ASP A 241 13.96 11.67 13.71
N GLU A 242 13.53 10.89 12.73
CA GLU A 242 13.91 11.02 11.31
C GLU A 242 13.58 12.41 10.74
N LEU A 243 12.38 12.93 11.03
CA LEU A 243 11.96 14.27 10.60
C LEU A 243 12.86 15.37 11.20
N LYS A 244 13.30 15.20 12.45
CA LYS A 244 14.20 16.13 13.13
C LYS A 244 15.58 16.16 12.48
N GLU A 245 16.13 15.00 12.14
CA GLU A 245 17.41 14.88 11.43
C GLU A 245 17.32 15.50 10.04
N LEU A 246 16.28 15.16 9.28
CA LEU A 246 16.07 15.72 7.95
C LEU A 246 15.90 17.25 7.96
N LYS A 247 15.18 17.79 8.93
CA LYS A 247 15.04 19.26 9.08
C LYS A 247 16.36 19.93 9.42
N LYS A 248 17.23 19.29 10.19
CA LYS A 248 18.57 19.77 10.50
C LYS A 248 19.43 19.84 9.24
N GLU A 249 19.43 18.78 8.42
CA GLU A 249 20.14 18.76 7.13
C GLU A 249 19.62 19.82 6.15
N ILE A 250 18.30 20.01 6.06
CA ILE A 250 17.71 21.08 5.22
C ILE A 250 18.19 22.46 5.69
N GLN A 251 18.39 22.66 6.99
CA GLN A 251 18.88 23.93 7.54
C GLN A 251 20.37 24.14 7.26
N GLU A 252 21.18 23.09 7.39
CA GLU A 252 22.61 23.11 7.07
C GLU A 252 22.88 23.38 5.58
N LEU A 253 22.00 22.96 4.69
CA LEU A 253 22.05 23.29 3.25
C LEU A 253 21.55 24.72 2.94
N SER A 254 21.16 25.48 3.95
CA SER A 254 20.60 26.83 3.80
C SER A 254 21.55 27.91 4.22
N GLU A 255 22.65 27.54 4.90
CA GLU A 255 23.80 28.39 5.25
C GLU A 255 24.89 28.24 4.17
#